data_a44ae629c6d79d67a7f3bab75954e9a7
#
_entry.id   a44ae629c6d79d67a7f3bab75954e9a7
#
_cell.length_a   1.000
_cell.length_b   1.000
_cell.length_c   1.000
_cell.angle_alpha   90.00
_cell.angle_beta   90.00
_cell.angle_gamma   90.00
#
_symmetry.space_group_name_H-M   'P 1'
#
loop_
_entity.id
_entity.type
_entity.pdbx_description
1 polymer ?
#
loop_
_entity_poly.entity_id
_entity_poly.type
_entity_poly.pdbx_seq_one_letter_code
_entity_poly.pdbx_strand_id
1 'polypeptide(L)'
;MCDDLNIIVSETIRCREIVKSLLNFARQTTPKKRKANINEIIRRAATVIENQLALGRVELVLDLDDTLPNATVDANQIQQVFINLMVNASDAIGENSGTINVTSKQISLLPAGVLQIKRALCPKRHDLVDRKIRIDAKPAISMRFRKKKHTGLIHLNPMYGSNEHRLGDMPPLEDGVELLCPDCSTSLLAEGELCPKCDSPIYSFEVPLKGLVQGCLREGCHWHSWKHVDSTWNDEYVEIQVTDNGCGIPKTQIPKLFEPFSTTKGQKGTGLGLAVTWGIVDNHNGTITVESEVGVGTTFIIRIPVGS
;
A
#
# COMPACT_ATOMS: atom_id res chain seq x y z
N MET A 1 3.60 -23.46 -42.82
CA MET A 1 2.14 -23.29 -42.88
C MET A 1 1.44 -23.71 -41.56
N CYS A 2 1.70 -24.89 -40.97
CA CYS A 2 1.16 -25.21 -39.63
C CYS A 2 1.76 -24.34 -38.52
N ASP A 3 3.05 -24.04 -38.58
CA ASP A 3 3.75 -23.21 -37.59
C ASP A 3 3.27 -21.76 -37.63
N ASP A 4 3.04 -21.22 -38.83
CA ASP A 4 2.53 -19.86 -39.01
C ASP A 4 1.10 -19.70 -38.47
N LEU A 5 0.25 -20.73 -38.62
CA LEU A 5 -1.10 -20.74 -38.04
C LEU A 5 -1.07 -20.81 -36.53
N ASN A 6 -0.15 -21.58 -35.94
CA ASN A 6 0.02 -21.67 -34.51
C ASN A 6 0.51 -20.32 -33.91
N ILE A 7 1.40 -19.63 -34.62
CA ILE A 7 1.85 -18.28 -34.22
C ILE A 7 0.68 -17.30 -34.26
N ILE A 8 -0.13 -17.28 -35.32
CA ILE A 8 -1.30 -16.40 -35.43
C ILE A 8 -2.32 -16.67 -34.31
N VAL A 9 -2.61 -17.94 -34.02
CA VAL A 9 -3.51 -18.32 -32.94
C VAL A 9 -2.96 -17.86 -31.59
N SER A 10 -1.68 -18.08 -31.30
CA SER A 10 -1.06 -17.70 -30.04
C SER A 10 -1.08 -16.17 -29.84
N GLU A 11 -0.75 -15.39 -30.87
CA GLU A 11 -0.78 -13.93 -30.81
C GLU A 11 -2.21 -13.37 -30.70
N THR A 12 -3.20 -14.01 -31.33
CA THR A 12 -4.62 -13.64 -31.19
C THR A 12 -5.12 -13.86 -29.75
N ILE A 13 -4.77 -14.99 -29.14
CA ILE A 13 -5.10 -15.29 -27.74
C ILE A 13 -4.43 -14.25 -26.84
N ARG A 14 -3.17 -13.92 -27.10
CA ARG A 14 -2.42 -12.92 -26.36
C ARG A 14 -3.05 -11.53 -26.44
N CYS A 15 -3.40 -11.07 -27.63
CA CYS A 15 -4.12 -9.80 -27.83
C CYS A 15 -5.43 -9.77 -27.02
N ARG A 16 -6.19 -10.86 -27.01
CA ARG A 16 -7.41 -10.99 -26.20
C ARG A 16 -7.13 -10.82 -24.72
N GLU A 17 -6.09 -11.47 -24.18
CA GLU A 17 -5.73 -11.37 -22.76
C GLU A 17 -5.21 -9.97 -22.39
N ILE A 18 -4.46 -9.32 -23.27
CA ILE A 18 -4.03 -7.93 -23.08
C ILE A 18 -5.24 -7.00 -23.03
N VAL A 19 -6.15 -7.11 -24.00
CA VAL A 19 -7.37 -6.28 -24.06
C VAL A 19 -8.24 -6.52 -22.82
N LYS A 20 -8.43 -7.79 -22.40
CA LYS A 20 -9.16 -8.13 -21.19
C LYS A 20 -8.52 -7.53 -19.94
N SER A 21 -7.20 -7.59 -19.83
CA SER A 21 -6.44 -7.01 -18.71
C SER A 21 -6.51 -5.48 -18.69
N LEU A 22 -6.43 -4.83 -19.85
CA LEU A 22 -6.61 -3.39 -20.02
C LEU A 22 -8.04 -2.96 -19.67
N LEU A 23 -9.05 -3.69 -20.11
CA LEU A 23 -10.45 -3.41 -19.77
C LEU A 23 -10.71 -3.58 -18.27
N ASN A 24 -10.11 -4.59 -17.63
CA ASN A 24 -10.21 -4.78 -16.19
C ASN A 24 -9.47 -3.67 -15.42
N PHE A 25 -8.32 -3.21 -15.91
CA PHE A 25 -7.59 -2.06 -15.36
C PHE A 25 -8.37 -0.76 -15.53
N ALA A 26 -8.93 -0.50 -16.72
CA ALA A 26 -9.72 0.69 -17.01
C ALA A 26 -11.09 0.70 -16.31
N ARG A 27 -11.68 -0.47 -16.09
CA ARG A 27 -12.93 -0.67 -15.36
C ARG A 27 -12.71 -0.80 -13.85
N GLN A 28 -11.84 -0.01 -13.25
CA GLN A 28 -11.81 0.09 -11.79
C GLN A 28 -13.14 0.66 -11.29
N THR A 29 -14.16 -0.19 -11.31
CA THR A 29 -15.47 0.12 -10.73
C THR A 29 -15.27 0.32 -9.23
N THR A 30 -15.99 1.28 -8.68
CA THR A 30 -16.05 1.49 -7.23
C THR A 30 -16.29 0.14 -6.54
N PRO A 31 -15.38 -0.32 -5.65
CA PRO A 31 -15.48 -1.64 -5.05
C PRO A 31 -16.78 -1.76 -4.25
N LYS A 32 -17.51 -2.86 -4.45
CA LYS A 32 -18.71 -3.18 -3.67
C LYS A 32 -18.29 -3.90 -2.39
N LYS A 33 -17.77 -3.15 -1.43
CA LYS A 33 -17.26 -3.69 -0.17
C LYS A 33 -18.38 -4.21 0.72
N ARG A 34 -18.18 -5.42 1.27
CA ARG A 34 -19.07 -6.07 2.26
C ARG A 34 -18.20 -6.85 3.25
N LYS A 35 -18.74 -7.13 4.44
CA LYS A 35 -18.07 -8.03 5.38
C LYS A 35 -17.91 -9.41 4.76
N ALA A 36 -16.70 -9.90 4.65
CA ALA A 36 -16.37 -11.20 4.06
C ALA A 36 -15.21 -11.87 4.81
N ASN A 37 -15.24 -13.19 4.84
CA ASN A 37 -14.14 -14.00 5.36
C ASN A 37 -13.05 -14.14 4.30
N ILE A 38 -11.86 -13.65 4.61
CA ILE A 38 -10.71 -13.67 3.69
C ILE A 38 -10.27 -15.10 3.39
N ASN A 39 -10.32 -16.02 4.35
CA ASN A 39 -9.93 -17.40 4.14
C ASN A 39 -10.85 -18.11 3.11
N GLU A 40 -12.16 -17.82 3.13
CA GLU A 40 -13.08 -18.35 2.11
C GLU A 40 -12.72 -17.80 0.71
N ILE A 41 -12.33 -16.54 0.61
CA ILE A 41 -11.92 -15.95 -0.67
C ILE A 41 -10.64 -16.62 -1.17
N ILE A 42 -9.66 -16.88 -0.29
CA ILE A 42 -8.43 -17.61 -0.63
C ILE A 42 -8.75 -19.01 -1.11
N ARG A 43 -9.60 -19.78 -0.40
CA ARG A 43 -10.00 -21.13 -0.80
C ARG A 43 -10.69 -21.16 -2.18
N ARG A 44 -11.57 -20.18 -2.45
CA ARG A 44 -12.21 -20.04 -3.78
C ARG A 44 -11.19 -19.72 -4.88
N ALA A 45 -10.22 -18.84 -4.60
CA ALA A 45 -9.15 -18.53 -5.54
C ALA A 45 -8.29 -19.77 -5.82
N ALA A 46 -7.95 -20.56 -4.80
CA ALA A 46 -7.21 -21.82 -4.91
C ALA A 46 -7.93 -22.81 -5.83
N THR A 47 -9.24 -23.02 -5.64
CA THR A 47 -10.06 -23.92 -6.50
C THR A 47 -10.03 -23.49 -7.96
N VAL A 48 -10.03 -22.19 -8.27
CA VAL A 48 -10.00 -21.70 -9.66
C VAL A 48 -8.70 -22.08 -10.38
N ILE A 49 -7.58 -22.14 -9.68
CA ILE A 49 -6.25 -22.39 -10.28
C ILE A 49 -5.74 -23.82 -10.06
N GLU A 50 -6.47 -24.66 -9.33
CA GLU A 50 -6.05 -26.01 -8.94
C GLU A 50 -5.57 -26.85 -10.13
N ASN A 51 -6.33 -26.86 -11.22
CA ASN A 51 -5.97 -27.58 -12.43
C ASN A 51 -4.68 -27.03 -13.07
N GLN A 52 -4.49 -25.71 -13.05
CA GLN A 52 -3.29 -25.07 -13.61
C GLN A 52 -2.06 -25.45 -12.78
N LEU A 53 -2.17 -25.44 -11.46
CA LEU A 53 -1.09 -25.83 -10.55
C LEU A 53 -0.73 -27.30 -10.69
N ALA A 54 -1.74 -28.17 -10.82
CA ALA A 54 -1.53 -29.62 -11.02
C ALA A 54 -0.76 -29.90 -12.33
N LEU A 55 -1.08 -29.21 -13.43
CA LEU A 55 -0.36 -29.31 -14.69
C LEU A 55 1.10 -28.82 -14.57
N GLY A 56 1.33 -27.80 -13.76
CA GLY A 56 2.68 -27.26 -13.46
C GLY A 56 3.46 -28.04 -12.40
N ARG A 57 2.91 -29.13 -11.85
CA ARG A 57 3.49 -29.88 -10.72
C ARG A 57 3.80 -29.01 -9.50
N VAL A 58 2.96 -28.02 -9.26
CA VAL A 58 3.06 -27.08 -8.14
C VAL A 58 2.11 -27.51 -7.05
N GLU A 59 2.65 -27.75 -5.85
CA GLU A 59 1.86 -28.01 -4.65
C GLU A 59 1.38 -26.70 -4.02
N LEU A 60 0.10 -26.61 -3.67
CA LEU A 60 -0.46 -25.47 -2.94
C LEU A 60 -0.77 -25.87 -1.50
N VAL A 61 -0.11 -25.21 -0.56
CA VAL A 61 -0.32 -25.42 0.88
C VAL A 61 -1.04 -24.19 1.44
N LEU A 62 -2.16 -24.40 2.13
CA LEU A 62 -2.94 -23.36 2.79
C LEU A 62 -2.83 -23.53 4.31
N ASP A 63 -2.15 -22.62 4.97
CA ASP A 63 -2.04 -22.51 6.43
C ASP A 63 -2.79 -21.24 6.89
N LEU A 64 -4.10 -21.40 7.07
CA LEU A 64 -5.02 -20.28 7.29
C LEU A 64 -5.54 -20.29 8.72
N ASP A 65 -5.40 -19.17 9.42
CA ASP A 65 -5.94 -18.96 10.77
C ASP A 65 -7.48 -18.90 10.74
N ASP A 66 -8.15 -19.93 11.22
CA ASP A 66 -9.60 -20.02 11.22
C ASP A 66 -10.29 -19.01 12.18
N THR A 67 -9.53 -18.33 13.02
CA THR A 67 -10.05 -17.33 13.97
C THR A 67 -10.11 -15.90 13.38
N LEU A 68 -9.73 -15.73 12.10
CA LEU A 68 -9.69 -14.42 11.47
C LEU A 68 -11.04 -13.68 11.50
N PRO A 69 -11.04 -12.40 11.87
CA PRO A 69 -12.23 -11.57 11.75
C PRO A 69 -12.59 -11.31 10.27
N ASN A 70 -13.87 -11.04 10.03
CA ASN A 70 -14.32 -10.61 8.71
C ASN A 70 -13.76 -9.23 8.36
N ALA A 71 -13.28 -9.07 7.14
CA ALA A 71 -12.85 -7.77 6.60
C ALA A 71 -13.91 -7.17 5.68
N THR A 72 -13.96 -5.83 5.59
CA THR A 72 -14.88 -5.11 4.70
C THR A 72 -14.24 -4.95 3.32
N VAL A 73 -14.55 -5.89 2.40
CA VAL A 73 -13.90 -6.01 1.10
C VAL A 73 -14.88 -6.32 -0.03
N ASP A 74 -14.46 -6.05 -1.26
CA ASP A 74 -15.06 -6.63 -2.47
C ASP A 74 -14.44 -8.00 -2.72
N ALA A 75 -15.20 -9.06 -2.43
CA ALA A 75 -14.73 -10.43 -2.48
C ALA A 75 -14.19 -10.82 -3.87
N ASN A 76 -14.80 -10.31 -4.96
CA ASN A 76 -14.37 -10.62 -6.32
C ASN A 76 -13.01 -9.97 -6.64
N GLN A 77 -12.83 -8.71 -6.22
CA GLN A 77 -11.55 -8.02 -6.41
C GLN A 77 -10.44 -8.68 -5.59
N ILE A 78 -10.70 -9.02 -4.34
CA ILE A 78 -9.71 -9.71 -3.48
C ILE A 78 -9.40 -11.12 -4.00
N GLN A 79 -10.40 -11.85 -4.52
CA GLN A 79 -10.17 -13.13 -5.19
C GLN A 79 -9.22 -12.97 -6.39
N GLN A 80 -9.40 -11.92 -7.20
CA GLN A 80 -8.51 -11.60 -8.31
C GLN A 80 -7.06 -11.36 -7.87
N VAL A 81 -6.86 -10.70 -6.72
CA VAL A 81 -5.52 -10.51 -6.13
C VAL A 81 -4.85 -11.86 -5.89
N PHE A 82 -5.54 -12.78 -5.21
CA PHE A 82 -4.96 -14.11 -4.89
C PHE A 82 -4.71 -14.95 -6.14
N ILE A 83 -5.64 -14.96 -7.10
CA ILE A 83 -5.43 -15.65 -8.38
C ILE A 83 -4.16 -15.11 -9.07
N ASN A 84 -4.03 -13.77 -9.19
CA ASN A 84 -2.87 -13.17 -9.83
C ASN A 84 -1.55 -13.53 -9.13
N LEU A 85 -1.52 -13.53 -7.80
CA LEU A 85 -0.30 -13.85 -7.06
C LEU A 85 0.06 -15.32 -7.17
N MET A 86 -0.91 -16.23 -7.03
CA MET A 86 -0.66 -17.67 -7.15
C MET A 86 -0.26 -18.08 -8.58
N VAL A 87 -0.85 -17.46 -9.61
CA VAL A 87 -0.41 -17.66 -11.00
C VAL A 87 1.00 -17.14 -11.21
N ASN A 88 1.34 -15.96 -10.66
CA ASN A 88 2.72 -15.44 -10.74
C ASN A 88 3.73 -16.35 -10.03
N ALA A 89 3.37 -16.90 -8.89
CA ALA A 89 4.17 -17.86 -8.14
C ALA A 89 4.40 -19.16 -8.96
N SER A 90 3.34 -19.71 -9.55
CA SER A 90 3.44 -20.88 -10.43
C SER A 90 4.36 -20.63 -11.63
N ASP A 91 4.23 -19.44 -12.26
CA ASP A 91 5.11 -19.06 -13.37
C ASP A 91 6.58 -18.88 -12.95
N ALA A 92 6.83 -18.42 -11.71
CA ALA A 92 8.18 -18.25 -11.16
C ALA A 92 8.85 -19.59 -10.83
N ILE A 93 8.07 -20.60 -10.45
CA ILE A 93 8.52 -21.99 -10.27
C ILE A 93 8.88 -22.61 -11.62
N GLY A 94 8.08 -22.32 -12.67
CA GLY A 94 8.35 -22.77 -14.04
C GLY A 94 8.05 -24.27 -14.24
N GLU A 95 8.94 -24.97 -14.98
CA GLU A 95 8.77 -26.39 -15.31
C GLU A 95 9.20 -27.33 -14.19
N ASN A 96 9.84 -26.81 -13.16
CA ASN A 96 10.26 -27.58 -11.98
C ASN A 96 9.06 -27.83 -11.06
N SER A 97 9.14 -28.91 -10.26
CA SER A 97 8.22 -29.07 -9.14
C SER A 97 8.51 -28.02 -8.06
N GLY A 98 7.48 -27.47 -7.46
CA GLY A 98 7.64 -26.49 -6.39
C GLY A 98 6.42 -26.36 -5.53
N THR A 99 6.48 -25.45 -4.57
CA THR A 99 5.44 -25.25 -3.57
C THR A 99 5.06 -23.78 -3.47
N ILE A 100 3.75 -23.52 -3.38
CA ILE A 100 3.20 -22.22 -3.01
C ILE A 100 2.57 -22.37 -1.64
N ASN A 101 3.06 -21.59 -0.67
CA ASN A 101 2.49 -21.53 0.67
C ASN A 101 1.68 -20.25 0.82
N VAL A 102 0.41 -20.39 1.22
CA VAL A 102 -0.45 -19.24 1.56
C VAL A 102 -0.77 -19.31 3.04
N THR A 103 -0.34 -18.31 3.78
CA THR A 103 -0.65 -18.20 5.21
C THR A 103 -1.53 -16.99 5.47
N SER A 104 -2.36 -17.05 6.49
CA SER A 104 -3.13 -15.91 6.96
C SER A 104 -3.06 -15.81 8.48
N LYS A 105 -2.99 -14.60 9.00
CA LYS A 105 -3.01 -14.33 10.44
C LYS A 105 -3.60 -12.96 10.73
N GLN A 106 -4.18 -12.83 11.91
CA GLN A 106 -4.53 -11.53 12.44
C GLN A 106 -3.27 -10.86 13.01
N ILE A 107 -3.06 -9.60 12.64
CA ILE A 107 -1.99 -8.80 13.22
C ILE A 107 -2.55 -7.48 13.73
N SER A 108 -1.99 -6.99 14.82
CA SER A 108 -2.20 -5.63 15.28
C SER A 108 -0.99 -4.80 14.88
N LEU A 109 -1.17 -3.87 13.95
CA LEU A 109 -0.11 -2.95 13.57
C LEU A 109 -0.30 -1.68 14.40
N LEU A 110 0.52 -1.54 15.44
CA LEU A 110 0.93 -0.18 15.81
C LEU A 110 1.70 0.37 14.61
N PRO A 111 1.53 1.65 14.23
CA PRO A 111 2.30 2.22 13.12
C PRO A 111 3.78 2.31 13.50
N ALA A 112 4.43 1.15 13.54
CA ALA A 112 5.87 1.00 13.67
C ALA A 112 6.40 0.75 12.26
N GLY A 113 6.78 1.83 11.57
CA GLY A 113 7.33 1.73 10.22
C GLY A 113 7.05 3.00 9.39
N VAL A 114 7.73 3.11 8.26
CA VAL A 114 7.60 4.24 7.33
C VAL A 114 6.29 4.10 6.55
N LEU A 115 5.23 4.77 6.98
CA LEU A 115 3.92 4.77 6.34
C LEU A 115 3.72 6.04 5.52
N GLN A 116 3.30 5.91 4.26
CA GLN A 116 2.96 7.09 3.45
C GLN A 116 1.58 7.65 3.82
N ILE A 117 1.55 8.91 4.21
CA ILE A 117 0.31 9.66 4.44
C ILE A 117 -0.20 10.18 3.09
N LYS A 118 -1.30 9.63 2.60
CA LYS A 118 -1.92 9.99 1.32
C LYS A 118 -2.92 11.13 1.43
N ARG A 119 -3.47 11.37 2.62
CA ARG A 119 -4.39 12.47 2.96
C ARG A 119 -4.10 12.92 4.38
N ALA A 120 -4.04 14.23 4.56
CA ALA A 120 -3.83 14.89 5.85
C ALA A 120 -4.87 16.02 5.95
N LEU A 121 -5.74 15.96 6.93
CA LEU A 121 -6.85 16.91 7.04
C LEU A 121 -6.64 17.89 8.17
N CYS A 122 -6.87 19.16 7.91
CA CYS A 122 -7.00 20.18 8.96
C CYS A 122 -8.32 19.99 9.74
N PRO A 123 -8.53 20.67 10.90
CA PRO A 123 -9.77 20.57 11.65
C PRO A 123 -11.04 20.91 10.85
N LYS A 124 -10.92 21.76 9.80
CA LYS A 124 -12.00 22.08 8.87
C LYS A 124 -12.04 21.19 7.62
N ARG A 125 -11.34 20.05 7.63
CA ARG A 125 -11.37 19.00 6.59
C ARG A 125 -10.72 19.37 5.25
N HIS A 126 -9.93 20.44 5.17
CA HIS A 126 -9.11 20.70 3.97
C HIS A 126 -7.93 19.74 3.94
N ASP A 127 -7.59 19.25 2.74
CA ASP A 127 -6.48 18.34 2.53
C ASP A 127 -5.16 19.13 2.50
N LEU A 128 -4.27 18.82 3.42
CA LEU A 128 -2.95 19.45 3.53
C LEU A 128 -1.93 18.86 2.55
N VAL A 129 -2.29 17.79 1.83
CA VAL A 129 -1.40 17.17 0.85
C VAL A 129 -1.36 18.00 -0.43
N ASP A 130 -0.23 18.65 -0.64
CA ASP A 130 0.04 19.44 -1.85
C ASP A 130 0.65 18.56 -2.94
N ARG A 131 -0.12 18.32 -3.99
CA ARG A 131 0.31 17.48 -5.13
C ARG A 131 1.33 18.16 -6.05
N LYS A 132 1.52 19.47 -5.92
CA LYS A 132 2.47 20.25 -6.73
C LYS A 132 3.87 20.20 -6.13
N ILE A 133 3.97 20.11 -4.82
CA ILE A 133 5.24 20.04 -4.09
C ILE A 133 5.57 18.57 -3.81
N ARG A 134 6.78 18.15 -4.13
CA ARG A 134 7.22 16.78 -3.94
C ARG A 134 8.47 16.70 -3.10
N ILE A 135 8.49 15.74 -2.17
CA ILE A 135 9.65 15.29 -1.41
C ILE A 135 9.82 13.81 -1.73
N ASP A 136 10.99 13.40 -2.22
CA ASP A 136 11.27 12.02 -2.66
C ASP A 136 10.23 11.47 -3.65
N ALA A 137 9.90 12.27 -4.67
CA ALA A 137 8.88 11.98 -5.69
C ALA A 137 7.44 11.85 -5.16
N LYS A 138 7.17 12.03 -3.85
CA LYS A 138 5.86 11.93 -3.22
C LYS A 138 5.26 13.30 -2.91
N PRO A 139 3.94 13.50 -3.02
CA PRO A 139 3.27 14.75 -2.67
C PRO A 139 3.53 15.12 -1.21
N ALA A 140 3.98 16.35 -0.94
CA ALA A 140 4.31 16.81 0.41
C ALA A 140 3.06 17.21 1.21
N ILE A 141 3.15 17.20 2.54
CA ILE A 141 2.14 17.78 3.43
C ILE A 141 2.55 19.22 3.71
N SER A 142 1.72 20.17 3.29
CA SER A 142 2.02 21.61 3.36
C SER A 142 1.26 22.31 4.48
N MET A 143 1.95 23.09 5.25
CA MET A 143 1.38 23.94 6.29
C MET A 143 1.92 25.36 6.14
N ARG A 144 1.12 26.36 6.52
CA ARG A 144 1.55 27.75 6.55
C ARG A 144 2.06 28.09 7.93
N PHE A 145 3.22 28.71 8.02
CA PHE A 145 3.66 29.34 9.26
C PHE A 145 3.46 30.85 9.22
N ARG A 146 3.23 31.44 10.40
CA ARG A 146 3.16 32.87 10.62
C ARG A 146 3.90 33.22 11.90
N LYS A 147 4.89 34.15 11.80
CA LYS A 147 5.60 34.71 12.94
C LYS A 147 5.71 36.22 12.75
N LYS A 148 4.99 36.99 13.54
CA LYS A 148 4.91 38.48 13.40
C LYS A 148 4.50 38.87 11.98
N LYS A 149 5.39 39.47 11.19
CA LYS A 149 5.17 39.88 9.79
C LYS A 149 5.67 38.85 8.76
N HIS A 150 6.34 37.79 9.20
CA HIS A 150 6.84 36.74 8.30
C HIS A 150 5.82 35.63 8.17
N THR A 151 5.53 35.25 6.94
CA THR A 151 4.66 34.11 6.62
C THR A 151 5.30 33.31 5.48
N GLY A 152 5.15 32.01 5.50
CA GLY A 152 5.65 31.11 4.47
C GLY A 152 5.02 29.74 4.55
N LEU A 153 5.52 28.81 3.76
CA LEU A 153 5.08 27.43 3.74
C LEU A 153 6.21 26.51 4.22
N ILE A 154 5.81 25.51 4.98
CA ILE A 154 6.67 24.36 5.32
C ILE A 154 6.07 23.12 4.67
N HIS A 155 6.94 22.20 4.29
CA HIS A 155 6.56 20.99 3.60
C HIS A 155 7.15 19.79 4.34
N LEU A 156 6.28 18.95 4.88
CA LEU A 156 6.67 17.72 5.56
C LEU A 156 6.75 16.57 4.55
N ASN A 157 7.72 15.68 4.76
CA ASN A 157 7.75 14.41 4.05
C ASN A 157 6.47 13.63 4.40
N PRO A 158 5.73 13.11 3.41
CA PRO A 158 4.51 12.35 3.66
C PRO A 158 4.77 10.96 4.27
N MET A 159 6.05 10.58 4.40
CA MET A 159 6.44 9.33 5.04
C MET A 159 6.49 9.51 6.55
N TYR A 160 5.52 8.91 7.26
CA TYR A 160 5.54 8.91 8.72
C TYR A 160 6.80 8.21 9.23
N GLY A 161 7.47 8.82 10.19
CA GLY A 161 8.76 8.32 10.69
C GLY A 161 9.98 8.84 9.92
N SER A 162 9.80 9.55 8.80
CA SER A 162 10.90 10.25 8.12
C SER A 162 11.27 11.55 8.85
N ASN A 163 12.55 11.79 8.99
CA ASN A 163 13.09 13.03 9.57
C ASN A 163 13.41 14.10 8.49
N GLU A 164 13.13 13.80 7.23
CA GLU A 164 13.37 14.70 6.13
C GLU A 164 12.19 15.67 5.97
N HIS A 165 12.42 16.92 6.35
CA HIS A 165 11.46 17.99 6.15
C HIS A 165 12.10 19.07 5.30
N ARG A 166 11.37 19.61 4.34
CA ARG A 166 11.73 20.87 3.69
C ARG A 166 11.08 21.99 4.49
N LEU A 167 11.84 22.49 5.42
CA LEU A 167 11.52 23.74 6.11
C LEU A 167 11.89 24.84 5.12
N GLY A 168 10.98 25.43 4.38
CA GLY A 168 11.29 26.62 3.58
C GLY A 168 12.11 27.64 4.40
N ASP A 169 12.02 28.94 4.15
CA ASP A 169 12.67 29.98 4.95
C ASP A 169 12.01 30.15 6.33
N MET A 170 11.70 29.04 7.02
CA MET A 170 11.06 29.10 8.33
C MET A 170 12.07 29.58 9.37
N PRO A 171 11.77 30.66 10.11
CA PRO A 171 12.59 31.06 11.24
C PRO A 171 12.57 29.97 12.32
N PRO A 172 13.62 29.85 13.16
CA PRO A 172 13.63 28.92 14.28
C PRO A 172 12.32 28.98 15.06
N LEU A 173 11.77 27.79 15.44
CA LEU A 173 10.58 27.69 16.27
C LEU A 173 10.90 28.15 17.70
N GLU A 174 10.92 29.44 17.85
CA GLU A 174 10.84 30.14 19.13
C GLU A 174 9.37 30.48 19.41
N ASP A 175 9.05 30.93 20.62
CA ASP A 175 7.69 31.31 21.02
C ASP A 175 7.03 32.23 19.99
N GLY A 176 5.76 31.99 19.71
CA GLY A 176 4.92 32.82 18.87
C GLY A 176 4.89 32.47 17.38
N VAL A 177 5.32 31.28 16.99
CA VAL A 177 5.05 30.74 15.64
C VAL A 177 3.69 30.08 15.61
N GLU A 178 2.84 30.52 14.69
CA GLU A 178 1.57 29.88 14.39
C GLU A 178 1.75 28.94 13.19
N LEU A 179 1.16 27.75 13.29
CA LEU A 179 1.04 26.81 12.18
C LEU A 179 -0.43 26.76 11.75
N LEU A 180 -0.66 26.99 10.47
CA LEU A 180 -2.00 27.22 9.94
C LEU A 180 -2.24 26.34 8.71
N CYS A 181 -3.50 25.98 8.51
CA CYS A 181 -3.93 25.40 7.24
C CYS A 181 -3.72 26.43 6.11
N PRO A 182 -3.09 26.06 4.97
CA PRO A 182 -2.90 26.97 3.85
C PRO A 182 -4.21 27.54 3.27
N ASP A 183 -5.30 26.78 3.33
CA ASP A 183 -6.58 27.14 2.70
C ASP A 183 -7.48 27.98 3.63
N CYS A 184 -7.62 27.56 4.90
CA CYS A 184 -8.60 28.20 5.81
C CYS A 184 -7.97 28.92 6.99
N SER A 185 -6.65 28.94 7.12
CA SER A 185 -5.90 29.56 8.20
C SER A 185 -6.31 29.07 9.62
N THR A 186 -6.92 27.90 9.74
CA THR A 186 -7.18 27.27 11.04
C THR A 186 -5.88 26.78 11.63
N SER A 187 -5.68 26.94 12.93
CA SER A 187 -4.50 26.46 13.65
C SER A 187 -4.32 24.95 13.47
N LEU A 188 -3.08 24.56 13.26
CA LEU A 188 -2.64 23.17 13.23
C LEU A 188 -1.76 22.84 14.45
N LEU A 189 -1.63 23.75 15.40
CA LEU A 189 -1.00 23.47 16.68
C LEU A 189 -1.97 22.70 17.58
N ALA A 190 -1.48 21.69 18.27
CA ALA A 190 -2.22 20.95 19.27
C ALA A 190 -2.36 21.85 20.53
N GLU A 191 -3.58 22.25 20.83
CA GLU A 191 -3.85 23.14 21.98
C GLU A 191 -3.51 22.44 23.30
N GLY A 192 -2.66 23.11 24.10
CA GLY A 192 -2.25 22.65 25.43
C GLY A 192 -1.30 21.45 25.45
N GLU A 193 -0.85 20.95 24.29
CA GLU A 193 0.10 19.86 24.20
C GLU A 193 1.49 20.36 23.79
N LEU A 194 2.51 19.88 24.50
CA LEU A 194 3.90 20.18 24.22
C LEU A 194 4.67 18.91 23.83
N CYS A 195 5.75 19.07 23.12
CA CYS A 195 6.65 17.98 22.76
C CYS A 195 7.28 17.36 24.02
N PRO A 196 7.13 16.07 24.28
CA PRO A 196 7.68 15.42 25.46
C PRO A 196 9.21 15.35 25.48
N LYS A 197 9.87 15.68 24.35
CA LYS A 197 11.34 15.69 24.28
C LYS A 197 11.97 17.07 24.47
N CYS A 198 11.25 18.16 24.14
CA CYS A 198 11.87 19.48 24.10
C CYS A 198 10.93 20.62 24.51
N ASP A 199 9.73 20.33 25.00
CA ASP A 199 8.70 21.26 25.48
C ASP A 199 8.26 22.34 24.46
N SER A 200 8.56 22.12 23.17
CA SER A 200 8.11 23.02 22.10
C SER A 200 6.68 22.68 21.66
N PRO A 201 5.93 23.66 21.13
CA PRO A 201 4.63 23.38 20.52
C PRO A 201 4.71 22.29 19.45
N ILE A 202 3.66 21.49 19.35
CA ILE A 202 3.56 20.42 18.38
C ILE A 202 2.45 20.71 17.38
N TYR A 203 2.65 20.28 16.12
CA TYR A 203 1.58 20.29 15.13
C TYR A 203 0.70 19.04 15.25
N SER A 204 -0.53 19.16 14.75
CA SER A 204 -1.49 18.06 14.70
C SER A 204 -2.36 18.15 13.46
N PHE A 205 -2.58 17.02 12.79
CA PHE A 205 -3.55 16.89 11.70
C PHE A 205 -4.14 15.48 11.69
N GLU A 206 -5.38 15.39 11.15
CA GLU A 206 -6.08 14.12 11.04
C GLU A 206 -5.62 13.36 9.78
N VAL A 207 -5.38 12.07 9.92
CA VAL A 207 -5.28 11.15 8.79
C VAL A 207 -6.58 10.35 8.75
N PRO A 208 -7.40 10.50 7.69
CA PRO A 208 -8.70 9.82 7.61
C PRO A 208 -8.59 8.35 7.90
N LEU A 209 -9.47 7.84 8.75
CA LEU A 209 -9.54 6.45 9.16
C LEU A 209 -8.30 5.90 9.92
N LYS A 210 -7.30 6.73 10.20
CA LYS A 210 -6.05 6.30 10.87
C LYS A 210 -5.71 7.08 12.13
N GLY A 211 -6.42 8.17 12.41
CA GLY A 211 -6.22 8.94 13.64
C GLY A 211 -5.49 10.25 13.46
N LEU A 212 -4.82 10.71 14.52
CA LEU A 212 -4.18 12.00 14.61
C LEU A 212 -2.67 11.85 14.56
N VAL A 213 -2.02 12.49 13.60
CA VAL A 213 -0.57 12.60 13.54
C VAL A 213 -0.14 13.88 14.22
N GLN A 214 0.81 13.76 15.12
CA GLN A 214 1.43 14.87 15.83
C GLN A 214 2.94 14.85 15.62
N GLY A 215 3.57 16.00 15.63
CA GLY A 215 5.02 16.07 15.55
C GLY A 215 5.58 17.42 16.01
N CYS A 216 6.85 17.41 16.30
CA CYS A 216 7.62 18.60 16.69
C CYS A 216 8.38 19.14 15.48
N LEU A 217 8.35 20.46 15.28
CA LEU A 217 9.11 21.14 14.22
C LEU A 217 10.36 21.84 14.73
N ARG A 218 10.70 21.72 16.02
CA ARG A 218 11.94 22.28 16.55
C ARG A 218 13.13 21.64 15.86
N GLU A 219 14.06 22.44 15.40
CA GLU A 219 15.30 21.98 14.78
C GLU A 219 16.04 20.99 15.69
N GLY A 220 16.44 19.84 15.12
CA GLY A 220 17.09 18.76 15.87
C GLY A 220 16.16 17.91 16.74
N CYS A 221 14.86 18.23 16.84
CA CYS A 221 13.89 17.40 17.51
C CYS A 221 13.07 16.58 16.50
N HIS A 222 13.25 15.28 16.51
CA HIS A 222 12.56 14.36 15.59
C HIS A 222 11.40 13.63 16.28
N TRP A 223 10.79 14.24 17.31
CA TRP A 223 9.65 13.62 17.97
C TRP A 223 8.41 13.69 17.09
N HIS A 224 7.76 12.58 16.93
CA HIS A 224 6.45 12.43 16.29
C HIS A 224 5.66 11.32 17.00
N SER A 225 4.35 11.39 16.90
CA SER A 225 3.41 10.45 17.49
C SER A 225 2.21 10.27 16.57
N TRP A 226 1.64 9.09 16.63
CA TRP A 226 0.38 8.77 16.00
C TRP A 226 -0.63 8.40 17.09
N LYS A 227 -1.64 9.23 17.29
CA LYS A 227 -2.72 8.97 18.25
C LYS A 227 -3.96 8.52 17.49
N HIS A 228 -4.57 7.41 17.91
CA HIS A 228 -5.87 7.02 17.42
C HIS A 228 -6.95 7.95 18.00
N VAL A 229 -7.87 8.43 17.16
CA VAL A 229 -8.96 9.33 17.59
C VAL A 229 -10.05 8.55 18.34
N ASP A 230 -10.09 7.22 18.17
CA ASP A 230 -11.09 6.38 18.82
C ASP A 230 -10.46 5.10 19.37
N SER A 231 -10.68 4.82 20.65
CA SER A 231 -10.22 3.60 21.33
C SER A 231 -10.93 2.33 20.83
N THR A 232 -11.90 2.48 19.92
CA THR A 232 -12.59 1.37 19.24
C THR A 232 -11.90 0.93 17.95
N TRP A 233 -10.87 1.64 17.51
CA TRP A 233 -10.06 1.25 16.37
C TRP A 233 -8.94 0.34 16.83
N ASN A 234 -9.23 -0.92 16.87
CA ASN A 234 -8.20 -1.95 16.76
C ASN A 234 -7.60 -1.79 15.37
N ASP A 235 -6.32 -1.44 15.28
CA ASP A 235 -5.52 -1.55 14.05
C ASP A 235 -5.30 -3.04 13.71
N GLU A 236 -6.39 -3.76 13.64
CA GLU A 236 -6.41 -5.16 13.27
C GLU A 236 -6.38 -5.26 11.76
N TYR A 237 -5.39 -5.96 11.29
CA TYR A 237 -5.25 -6.31 9.89
C TYR A 237 -5.28 -7.82 9.75
N VAL A 238 -5.85 -8.27 8.67
CA VAL A 238 -5.56 -9.61 8.16
C VAL A 238 -4.30 -9.49 7.33
N GLU A 239 -3.22 -10.13 7.78
CA GLU A 239 -1.99 -10.30 6.99
C GLU A 239 -2.07 -11.64 6.27
N ILE A 240 -1.87 -11.59 4.97
CA ILE A 240 -1.81 -12.77 4.10
C ILE A 240 -0.43 -12.79 3.44
N GLN A 241 0.25 -13.93 3.50
CA GLN A 241 1.51 -14.13 2.81
C GLN A 241 1.32 -15.19 1.72
N VAL A 242 1.78 -14.90 0.52
CA VAL A 242 1.84 -15.84 -0.61
C VAL A 242 3.32 -16.03 -0.93
N THR A 243 3.85 -17.21 -0.61
CA THR A 243 5.27 -17.53 -0.73
C THR A 243 5.47 -18.64 -1.76
N ASP A 244 6.38 -18.42 -2.70
CA ASP A 244 6.84 -19.42 -3.66
C ASP A 244 8.34 -19.74 -3.47
N ASN A 245 8.74 -20.92 -3.91
CA ASN A 245 10.13 -21.32 -4.00
C ASN A 245 10.66 -21.26 -5.44
N GLY A 246 10.19 -20.28 -6.21
CA GLY A 246 10.56 -20.05 -7.59
C GLY A 246 11.93 -19.36 -7.77
N CYS A 247 12.15 -18.79 -8.95
CA CYS A 247 13.42 -18.17 -9.31
C CYS A 247 13.77 -16.89 -8.53
N GLY A 248 12.82 -16.30 -7.80
CA GLY A 248 13.01 -15.03 -7.08
C GLY A 248 13.12 -13.82 -8.01
N ILE A 249 13.21 -12.62 -7.38
CA ILE A 249 13.22 -11.32 -8.05
C ILE A 249 14.46 -10.53 -7.65
N PRO A 250 15.28 -10.04 -8.61
CA PRO A 250 16.42 -9.18 -8.31
C PRO A 250 16.00 -7.89 -7.58
N LYS A 251 16.78 -7.47 -6.58
CA LYS A 251 16.51 -6.26 -5.78
C LYS A 251 16.33 -4.99 -6.64
N THR A 252 17.00 -4.91 -7.78
CA THR A 252 16.90 -3.79 -8.73
C THR A 252 15.53 -3.70 -9.43
N GLN A 253 14.77 -4.80 -9.47
CA GLN A 253 13.46 -4.87 -10.11
C GLN A 253 12.30 -4.64 -9.13
N ILE A 254 12.51 -4.89 -7.84
CA ILE A 254 11.48 -4.74 -6.80
C ILE A 254 10.80 -3.36 -6.83
N PRO A 255 11.50 -2.22 -6.96
CA PRO A 255 10.86 -0.91 -6.99
C PRO A 255 9.88 -0.70 -8.16
N LYS A 256 10.07 -1.44 -9.26
CA LYS A 256 9.27 -1.31 -10.50
C LYS A 256 8.20 -2.38 -10.66
N LEU A 257 8.08 -3.30 -9.70
CA LEU A 257 7.21 -4.48 -9.78
C LEU A 257 5.74 -4.15 -10.00
N PHE A 258 5.28 -3.05 -9.42
CA PHE A 258 3.88 -2.60 -9.48
C PHE A 258 3.64 -1.54 -10.55
N GLU A 259 4.66 -1.18 -11.35
CA GLU A 259 4.47 -0.29 -12.50
C GLU A 259 3.73 -1.03 -13.62
N PRO A 260 2.72 -0.41 -14.24
CA PRO A 260 2.03 -1.01 -15.39
C PRO A 260 3.02 -1.35 -16.51
N PHE A 261 2.80 -2.49 -17.16
CA PHE A 261 3.64 -3.04 -18.24
C PHE A 261 5.04 -3.48 -17.82
N SER A 262 5.38 -3.43 -16.54
CA SER A 262 6.63 -3.99 -16.03
C SER A 262 6.54 -5.52 -16.00
N THR A 263 7.37 -6.21 -16.80
CA THR A 263 7.39 -7.67 -16.86
C THR A 263 8.80 -8.20 -17.13
N THR A 264 9.18 -9.25 -16.44
CA THR A 264 10.41 -10.02 -16.68
C THR A 264 10.16 -11.25 -17.56
N LYS A 265 8.88 -11.57 -17.83
CA LYS A 265 8.47 -12.76 -18.60
C LYS A 265 8.53 -12.57 -20.12
N GLY A 266 9.14 -11.46 -20.58
CA GLY A 266 9.24 -11.14 -22.00
C GLY A 266 7.88 -11.13 -22.71
N GLN A 267 7.76 -11.88 -23.79
CA GLN A 267 6.51 -11.94 -24.57
C GLN A 267 5.37 -12.70 -23.89
N LYS A 268 5.61 -13.47 -22.82
CA LYS A 268 4.59 -14.25 -22.10
C LYS A 268 3.83 -13.46 -21.03
N GLY A 269 4.31 -12.29 -20.64
CA GLY A 269 3.69 -11.48 -19.56
C GLY A 269 3.10 -10.17 -20.05
N THR A 270 1.89 -9.81 -19.60
CA THR A 270 1.26 -8.51 -19.92
C THR A 270 1.82 -7.36 -19.07
N GLY A 271 2.49 -7.66 -17.95
CA GLY A 271 2.97 -6.68 -16.99
C GLY A 271 1.87 -5.90 -16.25
N LEU A 272 0.60 -6.33 -16.35
CA LEU A 272 -0.53 -5.65 -15.72
C LEU A 272 -1.02 -6.33 -14.43
N GLY A 273 -0.73 -7.62 -14.23
CA GLY A 273 -1.26 -8.38 -13.09
C GLY A 273 -0.90 -7.78 -11.74
N LEU A 274 0.37 -7.45 -11.51
CA LEU A 274 0.81 -6.86 -10.24
C LEU A 274 0.36 -5.40 -10.07
N ALA A 275 0.27 -4.62 -11.15
CA ALA A 275 -0.28 -3.27 -11.10
C ALA A 275 -1.77 -3.27 -10.72
N VAL A 276 -2.57 -4.20 -11.28
CA VAL A 276 -3.97 -4.44 -10.90
C VAL A 276 -4.06 -4.89 -9.45
N THR A 277 -3.22 -5.81 -9.02
CA THR A 277 -3.16 -6.31 -7.64
C THR A 277 -2.91 -5.17 -6.66
N TRP A 278 -1.91 -4.32 -6.94
CA TRP A 278 -1.62 -3.15 -6.12
C TRP A 278 -2.81 -2.18 -6.05
N GLY A 279 -3.44 -1.87 -7.19
CA GLY A 279 -4.61 -0.98 -7.25
C GLY A 279 -5.82 -1.52 -6.47
N ILE A 280 -6.07 -2.83 -6.53
CA ILE A 280 -7.13 -3.46 -5.75
C ILE A 280 -6.83 -3.35 -4.26
N VAL A 281 -5.63 -3.72 -3.82
CA VAL A 281 -5.23 -3.65 -2.41
C VAL A 281 -5.30 -2.21 -1.89
N ASP A 282 -4.82 -1.23 -2.67
CA ASP A 282 -4.90 0.19 -2.34
C ASP A 282 -6.34 0.70 -2.20
N ASN A 283 -7.24 0.29 -3.11
CA ASN A 283 -8.67 0.61 -3.03
C ASN A 283 -9.35 0.02 -1.78
N HIS A 284 -8.76 -1.01 -1.17
CA HIS A 284 -9.22 -1.62 0.08
C HIS A 284 -8.49 -1.07 1.32
N ASN A 285 -7.79 0.08 1.19
CA ASN A 285 -6.97 0.67 2.24
C ASN A 285 -5.91 -0.30 2.81
N GLY A 286 -5.56 -1.30 2.02
CA GLY A 286 -4.54 -2.28 2.35
C GLY A 286 -3.15 -1.85 1.92
N THR A 287 -2.18 -2.69 2.23
CA THR A 287 -0.80 -2.57 1.75
C THR A 287 -0.33 -3.89 1.15
N ILE A 288 0.54 -3.82 0.16
CA ILE A 288 1.24 -4.98 -0.39
C ILE A 288 2.73 -4.69 -0.42
N THR A 289 3.51 -5.61 0.10
CA THR A 289 4.98 -5.58 0.10
C THR A 289 5.53 -6.88 -0.47
N VAL A 290 6.80 -6.89 -0.86
CA VAL A 290 7.46 -8.06 -1.43
C VAL A 290 8.83 -8.24 -0.80
N GLU A 291 9.12 -9.49 -0.44
CA GLU A 291 10.43 -9.96 -0.01
C GLU A 291 10.85 -11.05 -0.98
N SER A 292 12.05 -10.93 -1.57
CA SER A 292 12.50 -11.89 -2.57
C SER A 292 14.01 -12.01 -2.62
N GLU A 293 14.47 -13.22 -2.87
CA GLU A 293 15.87 -13.55 -3.06
C GLU A 293 16.01 -14.44 -4.29
N VAL A 294 16.93 -14.08 -5.18
CA VAL A 294 17.17 -14.82 -6.43
C VAL A 294 17.65 -16.24 -6.14
N GLY A 295 17.00 -17.23 -6.72
CA GLY A 295 17.27 -18.65 -6.52
C GLY A 295 16.64 -19.25 -5.25
N VAL A 296 15.96 -18.46 -4.41
CA VAL A 296 15.28 -18.93 -3.20
C VAL A 296 13.77 -18.86 -3.35
N GLY A 297 13.24 -17.73 -3.83
CA GLY A 297 11.81 -17.53 -4.03
C GLY A 297 11.33 -16.12 -3.72
N THR A 298 9.99 -15.96 -3.67
CA THR A 298 9.34 -14.66 -3.41
C THR A 298 8.21 -14.82 -2.42
N THR A 299 8.08 -13.85 -1.51
CA THR A 299 6.94 -13.70 -0.60
C THR A 299 6.25 -12.36 -0.85
N PHE A 300 4.99 -12.40 -1.25
CA PHE A 300 4.11 -11.23 -1.24
C PHE A 300 3.35 -11.17 0.06
N ILE A 301 3.42 -10.04 0.73
CA ILE A 301 2.76 -9.79 2.02
C ILE A 301 1.67 -8.75 1.81
N ILE A 302 0.42 -9.15 2.00
CA ILE A 302 -0.77 -8.29 1.86
C ILE A 302 -1.34 -8.05 3.26
N ARG A 303 -1.71 -6.80 3.54
CA ARG A 303 -2.39 -6.44 4.78
C ARG A 303 -3.68 -5.70 4.45
N ILE A 304 -4.80 -6.21 4.93
CA ILE A 304 -6.14 -5.64 4.72
C ILE A 304 -6.72 -5.28 6.09
N PRO A 305 -7.20 -4.02 6.29
CA PRO A 305 -7.80 -3.63 7.56
C PRO A 305 -9.11 -4.41 7.82
N VAL A 306 -9.31 -4.84 9.06
CA VAL A 306 -10.50 -5.59 9.50
C VAL A 306 -11.72 -4.70 9.60
N GLY A 307 -11.54 -3.44 10.02
CA GLY A 307 -12.61 -2.47 10.23
C GLY A 307 -12.59 -1.33 9.21
N SER A 308 -13.70 -1.01 8.66
CA SER A 308 -14.05 0.30 8.07
C SER A 308 -15.56 0.42 7.96
#